data_be1c36f2002be233002e74b1db6df555
#
_entry.id   be1c36f2002be233002e74b1db6df555
#
_cell.length_a   1.000
_cell.length_b   1.000
_cell.length_c   1.000
_cell.angle_alpha   90.00
_cell.angle_beta   90.00
_cell.angle_gamma   90.00
#
_symmetry.space_group_name_H-M   'P 1'
#
loop_
_entity.id
_entity.type
_entity.pdbx_description
1 polymer ?
#
loop_
_entity_poly.entity_id
_entity_poly.type
_entity_poly.pdbx_seq_one_letter_code
_entity_poly.pdbx_strand_id
1 'polypeptide(L)'
;MSFAFRFTPLFVALAATIPVAAQADEDKADGFIEGSTLNLHFRNAYFNRNEKNASIKDKREWGQGAVARFESGYTPGVIGFGLDAHAMVGLKLDGGGGRAGTSILPSAPEDKARHAFSTAGGAIKLKGFDTEFKAGDLFLTNPVIAGGESRMLPQTFRGVAVTNRSIDGLMLEGGKVSFTKPYNQSGHRRINTYYSNQTPEQDSQNLSWAGASWSGTEGVTANVYAAELKDIWNQYYADFDYTYPINDLVSLNPGVHFYHTQDTGQSKLGDIDNNTWSVHFTVAAGYHSVTAAYQRVNGDTPFDYINLGDSIFLDNSRMYSDFNAPNERSWKLQYDYDFAGLGMPGLSTSLSYSRGKADLTKASQDTQYYAFYNADGENARHWERDFDVKYVFQQGQLKDLSVLLRYATHRANAAYSDIQDNDEFRVIVDYPLNVF
;
A
#
# COMPACT_ATOMS: atom_id res chain seq x y z
N MET A 1 1.95 -46.91 13.14
CA MET A 1 1.90 -45.98 12.00
C MET A 1 1.40 -44.65 12.55
N SER A 2 2.35 -43.79 12.82
CA SER A 2 2.10 -42.46 13.37
C SER A 2 2.03 -41.49 12.20
N PHE A 3 0.85 -40.91 11.92
CA PHE A 3 0.68 -39.81 10.97
C PHE A 3 1.02 -38.53 11.68
N ALA A 4 2.19 -38.00 11.44
CA ALA A 4 2.56 -36.63 11.84
C ALA A 4 1.92 -35.63 10.84
N PHE A 5 0.82 -34.99 11.23
CA PHE A 5 0.32 -33.81 10.54
C PHE A 5 1.27 -32.66 10.84
N ARG A 6 2.04 -32.23 9.86
CA ARG A 6 2.77 -30.97 9.90
C ARG A 6 1.77 -29.85 9.60
N PHE A 7 1.31 -29.17 10.64
CA PHE A 7 0.58 -27.92 10.49
C PHE A 7 1.59 -26.80 10.26
N THR A 8 1.56 -26.21 9.08
CA THR A 8 2.21 -24.93 8.83
C THR A 8 1.29 -23.84 9.35
N PRO A 9 1.66 -23.00 10.33
CA PRO A 9 0.82 -21.90 10.76
C PRO A 9 0.69 -20.88 9.60
N LEU A 10 -0.51 -20.80 9.03
CA LEU A 10 -0.84 -19.77 8.05
C LEU A 10 -1.11 -18.48 8.81
N PHE A 11 -0.12 -17.59 8.86
CA PHE A 11 -0.30 -16.26 9.40
C PHE A 11 -1.25 -15.48 8.48
N VAL A 12 -2.50 -15.29 8.88
CA VAL A 12 -3.43 -14.37 8.24
C VAL A 12 -3.26 -13.01 8.92
N ALA A 13 -2.18 -12.32 8.60
CA ALA A 13 -2.20 -10.88 8.73
C ALA A 13 -3.02 -10.34 7.55
N LEU A 14 -4.23 -9.84 7.80
CA LEU A 14 -4.99 -9.01 6.87
C LEU A 14 -4.45 -7.55 6.91
N ALA A 15 -3.18 -7.36 7.16
CA ALA A 15 -2.42 -6.26 6.59
C ALA A 15 -2.48 -6.47 5.08
N ALA A 16 -2.65 -5.45 4.29
CA ALA A 16 -2.60 -5.53 2.84
C ALA A 16 -1.48 -6.51 2.47
N THR A 17 -1.84 -7.74 2.11
CA THR A 17 -0.86 -8.71 1.66
C THR A 17 -0.33 -8.15 0.36
N ILE A 18 0.78 -7.45 0.47
CA ILE A 18 1.70 -7.29 -0.64
C ILE A 18 1.93 -8.74 -1.08
N PRO A 19 1.59 -9.15 -2.30
CA PRO A 19 2.06 -10.42 -2.77
C PRO A 19 3.59 -10.32 -2.70
N VAL A 20 4.18 -10.96 -1.70
CA VAL A 20 5.60 -11.29 -1.77
C VAL A 20 5.70 -12.02 -3.09
N ALA A 21 6.35 -11.39 -4.07
CA ALA A 21 6.68 -12.05 -5.32
C ALA A 21 7.29 -13.39 -4.89
N ALA A 22 6.64 -14.47 -5.33
CA ALA A 22 7.10 -15.80 -5.00
C ALA A 22 8.61 -15.82 -5.21
N GLN A 23 9.38 -16.09 -4.16
CA GLN A 23 10.82 -16.32 -4.29
C GLN A 23 10.97 -17.45 -5.31
N ALA A 24 11.31 -17.08 -6.53
CA ALA A 24 11.76 -18.04 -7.50
C ALA A 24 13.05 -18.61 -6.94
N ASP A 25 13.11 -19.92 -6.86
CA ASP A 25 14.29 -20.70 -6.46
C ASP A 25 15.54 -20.14 -7.18
N GLU A 26 16.53 -19.65 -6.43
CA GLU A 26 17.67 -18.87 -6.95
C GLU A 26 18.71 -19.70 -7.74
N ASP A 27 18.52 -21.01 -7.93
CA ASP A 27 19.60 -21.92 -8.34
C ASP A 27 19.60 -22.35 -9.81
N LYS A 28 18.81 -21.73 -10.70
CA LYS A 28 18.98 -21.95 -12.13
C LYS A 28 18.92 -20.61 -12.86
N ALA A 29 20.02 -20.25 -13.52
CA ALA A 29 20.00 -19.36 -14.64
C ALA A 29 19.19 -20.03 -15.77
N ASP A 30 17.88 -20.15 -15.58
CA ASP A 30 16.96 -20.55 -16.61
C ASP A 30 17.06 -19.49 -17.70
N GLY A 31 17.37 -19.88 -18.93
CA GLY A 31 17.64 -18.97 -20.03
C GLY A 31 16.59 -17.88 -20.22
N PHE A 32 16.87 -16.93 -21.07
CA PHE A 32 16.01 -15.74 -21.28
C PHE A 32 14.53 -16.11 -21.54
N ILE A 33 14.25 -17.19 -22.25
CA ILE A 33 12.90 -17.66 -22.58
C ILE A 33 12.42 -18.68 -21.53
N GLU A 34 13.25 -19.63 -21.15
CA GLU A 34 12.90 -20.74 -20.26
C GLU A 34 12.58 -20.24 -18.84
N GLY A 35 13.24 -19.17 -18.38
CA GLY A 35 12.96 -18.52 -17.13
C GLY A 35 11.91 -17.40 -17.22
N SER A 36 11.17 -17.30 -18.34
CA SER A 36 10.13 -16.29 -18.48
C SER A 36 8.85 -16.66 -17.74
N THR A 37 8.15 -15.64 -17.26
CA THR A 37 6.81 -15.76 -16.67
C THR A 37 5.83 -14.81 -17.30
N LEU A 38 4.58 -15.20 -17.40
CA LEU A 38 3.47 -14.34 -17.79
C LEU A 38 2.35 -14.45 -16.76
N ASN A 39 2.12 -13.38 -16.06
CA ASN A 39 1.09 -13.27 -15.05
C ASN A 39 -0.04 -12.36 -15.55
N LEU A 40 -1.28 -12.83 -15.46
CA LEU A 40 -2.48 -12.04 -15.70
C LEU A 40 -3.19 -11.80 -14.38
N HIS A 41 -3.62 -10.58 -14.13
CA HIS A 41 -4.42 -10.24 -12.96
C HIS A 41 -5.68 -9.51 -13.39
N PHE A 42 -6.83 -10.06 -13.05
CA PHE A 42 -8.14 -9.44 -13.28
C PHE A 42 -8.70 -8.95 -11.96
N ARG A 43 -9.12 -7.67 -11.93
CA ARG A 43 -9.78 -7.07 -10.76
C ARG A 43 -11.09 -6.44 -11.16
N ASN A 44 -12.20 -6.92 -10.58
CA ASN A 44 -13.47 -6.23 -10.61
C ASN A 44 -13.63 -5.45 -9.30
N ALA A 45 -13.90 -4.15 -9.39
CA ALA A 45 -14.01 -3.30 -8.22
C ALA A 45 -15.29 -2.45 -8.28
N TYR A 46 -16.12 -2.57 -7.24
CA TYR A 46 -17.29 -1.74 -7.01
C TYR A 46 -17.13 -1.02 -5.69
N PHE A 47 -17.15 0.31 -5.70
CA PHE A 47 -17.07 1.17 -4.52
C PHE A 47 -18.29 2.08 -4.46
N ASN A 48 -18.91 2.17 -3.29
CA ASN A 48 -20.04 3.04 -3.00
C ASN A 48 -19.81 3.73 -1.67
N ARG A 49 -19.62 5.05 -1.70
CA ARG A 49 -19.42 5.90 -0.54
C ARG A 49 -20.61 6.83 -0.38
N ASN A 50 -21.28 6.69 0.77
CA ASN A 50 -22.39 7.54 1.18
C ASN A 50 -21.83 8.65 2.09
N GLU A 51 -21.77 9.85 1.58
CA GLU A 51 -21.34 11.05 2.32
C GLU A 51 -22.45 11.46 3.29
N LYS A 52 -22.09 11.86 4.50
CA LYS A 52 -23.08 12.29 5.51
C LYS A 52 -23.29 13.81 5.50
N ASN A 53 -22.38 14.55 4.90
CA ASN A 53 -22.56 15.98 4.66
C ASN A 53 -23.41 16.17 3.40
N ALA A 54 -24.60 16.81 3.56
CA ALA A 54 -25.55 17.03 2.47
C ALA A 54 -25.02 17.91 1.32
N SER A 55 -23.95 18.66 1.54
CA SER A 55 -23.30 19.47 0.50
C SER A 55 -22.40 18.65 -0.43
N ILE A 56 -22.10 17.39 -0.08
CA ILE A 56 -21.22 16.51 -0.84
C ILE A 56 -22.07 15.38 -1.41
N LYS A 57 -21.92 15.13 -2.71
CA LYS A 57 -22.61 14.01 -3.37
C LYS A 57 -22.01 12.68 -2.98
N ASP A 58 -22.85 11.67 -2.80
CA ASP A 58 -22.41 10.28 -2.73
C ASP A 58 -21.56 9.91 -3.94
N LYS A 59 -20.58 9.04 -3.73
CA LYS A 59 -19.65 8.59 -4.78
C LYS A 59 -19.85 7.11 -5.06
N ARG A 60 -19.95 6.75 -6.34
CA ARG A 60 -20.12 5.36 -6.75
C ARG A 60 -19.45 5.11 -8.10
N GLU A 61 -18.63 4.08 -8.14
CA GLU A 61 -17.98 3.63 -9.37
C GLU A 61 -17.90 2.10 -9.39
N TRP A 62 -18.02 1.53 -10.59
CA TRP A 62 -17.82 0.12 -10.84
C TRP A 62 -16.94 -0.05 -12.09
N GLY A 63 -15.87 -0.81 -11.97
CA GLY A 63 -14.91 -1.01 -13.03
C GLY A 63 -14.35 -2.42 -13.09
N GLN A 64 -13.81 -2.76 -14.26
CA GLN A 64 -13.07 -3.98 -14.53
C GLN A 64 -11.66 -3.64 -14.95
N GLY A 65 -10.66 -4.11 -14.22
CA GLY A 65 -9.24 -4.04 -14.55
C GLY A 65 -8.70 -5.36 -15.08
N ALA A 66 -7.71 -5.26 -15.95
CA ALA A 66 -6.85 -6.37 -16.33
C ALA A 66 -5.39 -5.88 -16.43
N VAL A 67 -4.48 -6.64 -15.88
CA VAL A 67 -3.04 -6.39 -15.89
C VAL A 67 -2.35 -7.63 -16.42
N ALA A 68 -1.50 -7.48 -17.45
CA ALA A 68 -0.59 -8.51 -17.91
C ALA A 68 0.83 -8.08 -17.55
N ARG A 69 1.60 -8.95 -16.89
CA ARG A 69 3.01 -8.75 -16.57
C ARG A 69 3.81 -9.90 -17.16
N PHE A 70 4.73 -9.58 -18.02
CA PHE A 70 5.72 -10.50 -18.58
C PHE A 70 7.08 -10.16 -17.98
N GLU A 71 7.77 -11.16 -17.47
CA GLU A 71 9.14 -11.06 -16.99
C GLU A 71 9.96 -12.14 -17.69
N SER A 72 10.99 -11.73 -18.45
CA SER A 72 11.91 -12.72 -19.03
C SER A 72 12.82 -13.32 -17.96
N GLY A 73 13.38 -14.50 -18.21
CA GLY A 73 14.59 -14.94 -17.52
C GLY A 73 15.79 -14.06 -17.91
N TYR A 74 17.00 -14.52 -17.59
CA TYR A 74 18.24 -13.83 -17.93
C TYR A 74 19.04 -14.60 -18.98
N THR A 75 19.73 -13.88 -19.85
CA THR A 75 20.72 -14.51 -20.75
C THR A 75 21.84 -15.14 -19.95
N PRO A 76 22.41 -16.28 -20.42
CA PRO A 76 23.57 -16.89 -19.79
C PRO A 76 24.78 -15.94 -19.78
N GLY A 77 25.62 -16.02 -18.75
CA GLY A 77 26.86 -15.25 -18.62
C GLY A 77 27.07 -14.71 -17.21
N VAL A 78 28.23 -14.08 -17.00
CA VAL A 78 28.56 -13.42 -15.70
C VAL A 78 27.61 -12.26 -15.41
N ILE A 79 27.14 -11.61 -16.46
CA ILE A 79 26.06 -10.61 -16.41
C ILE A 79 24.96 -11.07 -17.36
N GLY A 80 23.81 -11.43 -16.79
CA GLY A 80 22.61 -11.77 -17.54
C GLY A 80 21.83 -10.51 -17.91
N PHE A 81 21.24 -10.52 -19.11
CA PHE A 81 20.32 -9.49 -19.57
C PHE A 81 18.89 -10.04 -19.57
N GLY A 82 17.93 -9.25 -19.16
CA GLY A 82 16.50 -9.56 -19.17
C GLY A 82 15.64 -8.36 -19.51
N LEU A 83 14.34 -8.62 -19.68
CA LEU A 83 13.33 -7.64 -20.05
C LEU A 83 12.04 -7.91 -19.27
N ASP A 84 11.45 -6.86 -18.72
CA ASP A 84 10.11 -6.89 -18.16
C ASP A 84 9.18 -6.05 -19.05
N ALA A 85 7.94 -6.49 -19.22
CA ALA A 85 6.92 -5.76 -19.93
C ALA A 85 5.57 -5.87 -19.22
N HIS A 86 4.75 -4.83 -19.30
CA HIS A 86 3.40 -4.89 -18.77
C HIS A 86 2.40 -4.15 -19.67
N ALA A 87 1.15 -4.58 -19.59
CA ALA A 87 0.02 -3.89 -20.19
C ALA A 87 -1.14 -3.91 -19.20
N MET A 88 -1.84 -2.78 -19.11
CA MET A 88 -2.96 -2.60 -18.18
C MET A 88 -4.12 -1.95 -18.88
N VAL A 89 -5.34 -2.40 -18.58
CA VAL A 89 -6.57 -1.78 -19.05
C VAL A 89 -7.60 -1.73 -17.92
N GLY A 90 -8.25 -0.58 -17.80
CA GLY A 90 -9.39 -0.36 -16.93
C GLY A 90 -10.60 0.05 -17.73
N LEU A 91 -11.73 -0.60 -17.49
CA LEU A 91 -13.01 -0.37 -18.16
C LEU A 91 -14.06 0.05 -17.12
N LYS A 92 -14.82 1.07 -17.45
CA LYS A 92 -15.98 1.49 -16.66
C LYS A 92 -17.15 0.56 -16.95
N LEU A 93 -17.71 -0.04 -15.90
CA LEU A 93 -18.97 -0.76 -15.95
C LEU A 93 -20.13 0.15 -15.53
N ASP A 94 -19.96 0.94 -14.47
CA ASP A 94 -20.89 2.01 -14.06
C ASP A 94 -20.12 3.18 -13.42
N GLY A 95 -20.44 4.41 -13.77
CA GLY A 95 -19.89 5.65 -13.21
C GLY A 95 -20.86 6.37 -12.27
N GLY A 96 -21.90 5.68 -11.77
CA GLY A 96 -22.82 6.21 -10.79
C GLY A 96 -23.72 7.36 -11.26
N GLY A 97 -23.78 7.69 -12.56
CA GLY A 97 -24.64 8.75 -13.07
C GLY A 97 -24.25 10.16 -12.56
N GLY A 98 -22.97 10.54 -12.62
CA GLY A 98 -22.47 11.80 -12.08
C GLY A 98 -22.09 11.73 -10.60
N ARG A 99 -21.66 10.56 -10.12
CA ARG A 99 -21.17 10.29 -8.77
C ARG A 99 -19.77 9.69 -8.77
N ALA A 100 -18.95 9.98 -9.78
CA ALA A 100 -17.55 9.55 -9.81
C ALA A 100 -16.75 10.19 -8.65
N GLY A 101 -15.62 9.59 -8.29
CA GLY A 101 -14.72 10.13 -7.28
C GLY A 101 -14.29 9.16 -6.19
N THR A 102 -14.50 7.83 -6.39
CA THR A 102 -13.89 6.80 -5.54
C THR A 102 -12.46 6.46 -5.97
N SER A 103 -12.00 7.09 -7.06
CA SER A 103 -10.67 6.91 -7.63
C SER A 103 -10.42 5.52 -8.27
N ILE A 104 -11.45 4.72 -8.52
CA ILE A 104 -11.32 3.49 -9.32
C ILE A 104 -11.07 3.86 -10.79
N LEU A 105 -11.80 4.86 -11.29
CA LEU A 105 -11.77 5.30 -12.67
C LEU A 105 -11.16 6.71 -12.78
N PRO A 106 -10.60 7.08 -13.93
CA PRO A 106 -10.18 8.47 -14.17
C PRO A 106 -11.38 9.41 -14.15
N SER A 107 -11.23 10.54 -13.48
CA SER A 107 -12.27 11.58 -13.45
C SER A 107 -12.47 12.23 -14.81
N ALA A 108 -13.70 12.65 -15.08
CA ALA A 108 -14.12 13.46 -16.22
C ALA A 108 -14.96 14.63 -15.68
N PRO A 109 -15.20 15.69 -16.50
CA PRO A 109 -16.08 16.80 -16.10
C PRO A 109 -17.47 16.34 -15.62
N GLU A 110 -18.14 17.15 -14.82
CA GLU A 110 -19.49 16.95 -14.28
C GLU A 110 -19.60 15.69 -13.38
N ASP A 111 -18.59 15.43 -12.55
CA ASP A 111 -18.51 14.25 -11.67
C ASP A 111 -18.71 12.92 -12.41
N LYS A 112 -18.31 12.85 -13.66
CA LYS A 112 -18.34 11.64 -14.49
C LYS A 112 -17.00 10.91 -14.43
N ALA A 113 -17.01 9.63 -14.81
CA ALA A 113 -15.82 8.83 -14.99
C ALA A 113 -15.59 8.52 -16.47
N ARG A 114 -14.33 8.46 -16.89
CA ARG A 114 -13.95 8.04 -18.25
C ARG A 114 -14.35 6.59 -18.49
N HIS A 115 -14.66 6.24 -19.75
CA HIS A 115 -15.14 4.91 -20.13
C HIS A 115 -14.04 3.85 -20.06
N ALA A 116 -12.82 4.21 -20.44
CA ALA A 116 -11.67 3.33 -20.41
C ALA A 116 -10.37 4.13 -20.22
N PHE A 117 -9.36 3.45 -19.71
CA PHE A 117 -7.98 3.93 -19.64
C PHE A 117 -7.03 2.74 -19.71
N SER A 118 -5.85 2.95 -20.24
CA SER A 118 -4.88 1.88 -20.45
C SER A 118 -3.47 2.44 -20.44
N THR A 119 -2.52 1.58 -20.16
CA THR A 119 -1.10 1.87 -20.26
C THR A 119 -0.33 0.61 -20.61
N ALA A 120 0.83 0.79 -21.24
CA ALA A 120 1.81 -0.25 -21.43
C ALA A 120 3.19 0.32 -21.13
N GLY A 121 4.08 -0.51 -20.62
CA GLY A 121 5.43 -0.13 -20.27
C GLY A 121 6.33 -1.34 -20.10
N GLY A 122 7.55 -1.10 -19.66
CA GLY A 122 8.51 -2.15 -19.40
C GLY A 122 9.81 -1.61 -18.85
N ALA A 123 10.69 -2.53 -18.50
CA ALA A 123 12.03 -2.24 -17.99
C ALA A 123 13.03 -3.22 -18.57
N ILE A 124 14.24 -2.75 -18.82
CA ILE A 124 15.41 -3.61 -19.01
C ILE A 124 15.95 -4.00 -17.65
N LYS A 125 16.52 -5.21 -17.56
CA LYS A 125 17.15 -5.69 -16.33
C LYS A 125 18.48 -6.39 -16.60
N LEU A 126 19.41 -6.19 -15.67
CA LEU A 126 20.72 -6.83 -15.67
C LEU A 126 20.90 -7.54 -14.32
N LYS A 127 21.41 -8.76 -14.32
CA LYS A 127 21.71 -9.52 -13.09
C LYS A 127 23.13 -10.06 -13.14
N GLY A 128 23.86 -9.91 -12.05
CA GLY A 128 25.19 -10.48 -11.83
C GLY A 128 25.66 -10.21 -10.41
N PHE A 129 26.44 -11.13 -9.83
CA PHE A 129 26.96 -11.00 -8.45
C PHE A 129 25.86 -10.72 -7.41
N ASP A 130 24.76 -11.47 -7.47
CA ASP A 130 23.58 -11.32 -6.60
C ASP A 130 22.99 -9.90 -6.62
N THR A 131 23.29 -9.15 -7.66
CA THR A 131 22.82 -7.79 -7.87
C THR A 131 21.95 -7.72 -9.11
N GLU A 132 20.75 -7.17 -8.97
CA GLU A 132 19.85 -6.86 -10.07
C GLU A 132 19.75 -5.35 -10.25
N PHE A 133 19.91 -4.88 -11.49
CA PHE A 133 19.65 -3.51 -11.91
C PHE A 133 18.48 -3.50 -12.87
N LYS A 134 17.50 -2.61 -12.63
CA LYS A 134 16.35 -2.38 -13.51
C LYS A 134 16.29 -0.92 -13.95
N ALA A 135 15.89 -0.67 -15.22
CA ALA A 135 15.66 0.66 -15.75
C ALA A 135 14.41 0.67 -16.65
N GLY A 136 13.45 1.52 -16.34
CA GLY A 136 12.17 1.60 -17.06
C GLY A 136 11.00 1.91 -16.16
N ASP A 137 9.86 1.30 -16.42
CA ASP A 137 8.65 1.38 -15.58
C ASP A 137 8.70 0.27 -14.52
N LEU A 138 8.78 0.66 -13.25
CA LEU A 138 9.04 -0.18 -12.09
C LEU A 138 7.80 -0.30 -11.21
N PHE A 139 7.57 -1.50 -10.66
CA PHE A 139 6.67 -1.74 -9.54
C PHE A 139 7.52 -1.72 -8.26
N LEU A 140 7.37 -0.69 -7.44
CA LEU A 140 8.15 -0.48 -6.23
C LEU A 140 7.26 -0.62 -5.01
N THR A 141 7.80 -1.26 -3.97
CA THR A 141 7.10 -1.47 -2.70
C THR A 141 8.12 -1.51 -1.58
N ASN A 142 8.34 -0.36 -0.95
CA ASN A 142 9.12 -0.23 0.27
C ASN A 142 8.58 0.96 1.10
N PRO A 143 9.02 1.13 2.34
CA PRO A 143 8.42 2.12 3.24
C PRO A 143 8.45 3.58 2.78
N VAL A 144 9.38 3.95 1.91
CA VAL A 144 9.53 5.33 1.44
C VAL A 144 9.05 5.56 0.00
N ILE A 145 8.82 4.47 -0.74
CA ILE A 145 8.18 4.50 -2.05
C ILE A 145 7.43 3.19 -2.32
N ALA A 146 6.12 3.24 -2.33
CA ALA A 146 5.26 2.11 -2.68
C ALA A 146 4.18 2.55 -3.66
N GLY A 147 3.98 1.76 -4.70
CA GLY A 147 2.90 1.99 -5.65
C GLY A 147 1.55 1.63 -5.05
N GLY A 148 0.55 2.49 -5.26
CA GLY A 148 -0.81 2.22 -4.82
C GLY A 148 -1.41 1.03 -5.57
N GLU A 149 -1.89 0.03 -4.82
CA GLU A 149 -2.59 -1.15 -5.34
C GLU A 149 -4.03 -1.28 -4.79
N SER A 150 -4.46 -0.32 -3.99
CA SER A 150 -5.78 -0.31 -3.33
C SER A 150 -6.95 -0.03 -4.29
N ARG A 151 -6.67 0.19 -5.58
CA ARG A 151 -7.66 0.45 -6.64
C ARG A 151 -7.58 -0.62 -7.74
N MET A 152 -8.12 -0.32 -8.91
CA MET A 152 -8.32 -1.31 -9.98
C MET A 152 -7.03 -1.71 -10.71
N LEU A 153 -6.14 -0.76 -10.97
CA LEU A 153 -4.84 -0.99 -11.59
C LEU A 153 -3.72 -0.54 -10.64
N PRO A 154 -2.52 -1.12 -10.70
CA PRO A 154 -1.39 -0.67 -9.89
C PRO A 154 -0.80 0.65 -10.40
N GLN A 155 -0.18 1.39 -9.48
CA GLN A 155 0.69 2.50 -9.77
C GLN A 155 2.08 1.99 -10.18
N THR A 156 2.75 2.67 -11.11
CA THR A 156 4.14 2.39 -11.48
C THR A 156 4.99 3.65 -11.44
N PHE A 157 6.30 3.45 -11.37
CA PHE A 157 7.28 4.52 -11.34
C PHE A 157 8.30 4.35 -12.48
N ARG A 158 8.71 5.44 -13.10
CA ARG A 158 9.71 5.42 -14.17
C ARG A 158 11.05 5.93 -13.66
N GLY A 159 12.07 5.07 -13.78
CA GLY A 159 13.41 5.37 -13.33
C GLY A 159 14.34 4.16 -13.33
N VAL A 160 15.19 4.10 -12.32
CA VAL A 160 16.18 3.04 -12.14
C VAL A 160 16.12 2.52 -10.70
N ALA A 161 16.37 1.23 -10.53
CA ALA A 161 16.52 0.59 -9.23
C ALA A 161 17.64 -0.45 -9.25
N VAL A 162 18.27 -0.66 -8.12
CA VAL A 162 19.27 -1.71 -7.88
C VAL A 162 18.87 -2.46 -6.61
N THR A 163 19.00 -3.78 -6.64
CA THR A 163 18.79 -4.67 -5.50
C THR A 163 19.95 -5.64 -5.41
N ASN A 164 20.50 -5.83 -4.21
CA ASN A 164 21.57 -6.80 -3.93
C ASN A 164 21.12 -7.76 -2.82
N ARG A 165 21.39 -9.07 -3.00
CA ARG A 165 21.09 -10.14 -2.05
C ARG A 165 22.29 -11.06 -1.80
N SER A 166 23.52 -10.52 -1.89
CA SER A 166 24.76 -11.29 -1.70
C SER A 166 24.98 -11.78 -0.25
N ILE A 167 24.21 -11.25 0.70
CA ILE A 167 24.26 -11.66 2.10
C ILE A 167 22.91 -12.33 2.42
N ASP A 168 22.97 -13.58 2.85
CA ASP A 168 21.76 -14.32 3.20
C ASP A 168 20.94 -13.60 4.28
N GLY A 169 19.63 -13.49 4.03
CA GLY A 169 18.70 -12.75 4.89
C GLY A 169 18.79 -11.23 4.83
N LEU A 170 19.71 -10.65 4.06
CA LEU A 170 19.85 -9.20 3.89
C LEU A 170 19.58 -8.79 2.43
N MET A 171 18.60 -7.95 2.23
CA MET A 171 18.37 -7.26 0.96
C MET A 171 18.82 -5.81 1.09
N LEU A 172 19.67 -5.35 0.17
CA LEU A 172 20.00 -3.94 -0.01
C LEU A 172 19.36 -3.45 -1.29
N GLU A 173 18.70 -2.31 -1.25
CA GLU A 173 18.12 -1.71 -2.45
C GLU A 173 18.27 -0.20 -2.47
N GLY A 174 18.17 0.36 -3.68
CA GLY A 174 18.16 1.80 -3.89
C GLY A 174 17.79 2.15 -5.31
N GLY A 175 17.51 3.42 -5.54
CA GLY A 175 17.16 3.85 -6.87
C GLY A 175 16.78 5.32 -6.96
N LYS A 176 16.32 5.68 -8.17
CA LYS A 176 15.85 7.02 -8.48
C LYS A 176 14.76 6.96 -9.54
N VAL A 177 13.64 7.63 -9.27
CA VAL A 177 12.51 7.73 -10.18
C VAL A 177 12.12 9.20 -10.40
N SER A 178 11.64 9.54 -11.59
CA SER A 178 11.30 10.92 -11.95
C SER A 178 9.84 11.09 -12.34
N PHE A 179 9.14 10.00 -12.63
CA PHE A 179 7.73 10.02 -13.02
C PHE A 179 6.98 8.88 -12.35
N THR A 180 5.70 9.09 -12.17
CA THR A 180 4.74 8.06 -11.76
C THR A 180 3.61 7.93 -12.77
N LYS A 181 3.11 6.73 -13.00
CA LYS A 181 1.83 6.48 -13.65
C LYS A 181 0.81 6.14 -12.54
N PRO A 182 -0.08 7.07 -12.17
CA PRO A 182 -1.11 6.83 -11.17
C PRO A 182 -2.00 5.63 -11.50
N TYR A 183 -2.54 4.97 -10.50
CA TYR A 183 -3.38 3.77 -10.68
C TYR A 183 -4.67 4.02 -11.48
N ASN A 184 -5.16 5.26 -11.54
CA ASN A 184 -6.38 5.67 -12.25
C ASN A 184 -6.12 6.59 -13.45
N GLN A 185 -4.95 6.53 -14.07
CA GLN A 185 -4.59 7.32 -15.25
C GLN A 185 -3.82 6.48 -16.26
N SER A 186 -3.81 6.93 -17.52
CA SER A 186 -3.05 6.29 -18.61
C SER A 186 -1.62 6.82 -18.72
N GLY A 187 -1.41 8.09 -18.40
CA GLY A 187 -0.13 8.78 -18.62
C GLY A 187 0.73 8.88 -17.39
N HIS A 188 2.03 9.09 -17.63
CA HIS A 188 2.99 9.45 -16.60
C HIS A 188 2.88 10.93 -16.27
N ARG A 189 3.14 11.28 -15.00
CA ARG A 189 3.30 12.64 -14.51
C ARG A 189 4.48 12.74 -13.56
N ARG A 190 4.90 13.95 -13.19
CA ARG A 190 5.89 14.17 -12.13
C ARG A 190 5.41 13.59 -10.82
N ILE A 191 6.36 13.23 -9.96
CA ILE A 191 6.07 12.72 -8.62
C ILE A 191 5.67 13.89 -7.73
N ASN A 192 4.61 13.70 -6.94
CA ASN A 192 4.18 14.63 -5.92
C ASN A 192 3.65 13.89 -4.69
N THR A 193 3.32 14.61 -3.64
CA THR A 193 2.80 14.05 -2.40
C THR A 193 1.28 14.02 -2.37
N TYR A 194 0.73 13.29 -1.41
CA TYR A 194 -0.72 13.25 -1.16
C TYR A 194 -1.29 14.64 -0.88
N TYR A 195 -0.55 15.48 -0.15
CA TYR A 195 -0.99 16.81 0.26
C TYR A 195 -0.66 17.93 -0.74
N SER A 196 -0.04 17.63 -1.87
CA SER A 196 0.16 18.63 -2.92
C SER A 196 -1.17 19.00 -3.60
N ASN A 197 -1.32 20.25 -4.02
CA ASN A 197 -2.47 20.68 -4.84
C ASN A 197 -2.35 20.17 -6.30
N GLN A 198 -1.40 19.30 -6.59
CA GLN A 198 -1.11 18.75 -7.91
C GLN A 198 -0.85 19.84 -8.97
N THR A 199 -0.29 20.95 -8.57
CA THR A 199 0.19 21.99 -9.47
C THR A 199 1.65 21.72 -9.86
N PRO A 200 2.11 22.12 -11.07
CA PRO A 200 3.48 21.90 -11.50
C PRO A 200 4.54 22.48 -10.56
N GLU A 201 4.21 23.57 -9.84
CA GLU A 201 5.11 24.21 -8.87
C GLU A 201 5.39 23.33 -7.66
N GLN A 202 4.45 22.46 -7.30
CA GLN A 202 4.53 21.52 -6.18
C GLN A 202 5.03 20.13 -6.58
N ASP A 203 5.22 19.88 -7.87
CA ASP A 203 5.79 18.64 -8.34
C ASP A 203 7.29 18.57 -8.02
N SER A 204 7.75 17.38 -7.64
CA SER A 204 9.17 17.06 -7.53
C SER A 204 9.74 16.59 -8.86
N GLN A 205 11.02 16.89 -9.09
CA GLN A 205 11.74 16.38 -10.26
C GLN A 205 12.04 14.88 -10.17
N ASN A 206 12.29 14.40 -8.95
CA ASN A 206 12.62 12.99 -8.70
C ASN A 206 12.47 12.65 -7.22
N LEU A 207 12.38 11.34 -6.97
CA LEU A 207 12.58 10.71 -5.68
C LEU A 207 13.77 9.76 -5.79
N SER A 208 14.71 9.87 -4.85
CA SER A 208 15.86 8.96 -4.70
C SER A 208 15.72 8.23 -3.35
N TRP A 209 16.07 6.94 -3.30
CA TRP A 209 16.01 6.18 -2.06
C TRP A 209 17.15 5.18 -1.95
N ALA A 210 17.43 4.76 -0.72
CA ALA A 210 18.25 3.60 -0.40
C ALA A 210 17.76 2.97 0.89
N GLY A 211 17.93 1.65 1.02
CA GLY A 211 17.52 0.96 2.22
C GLY A 211 18.04 -0.45 2.32
N ALA A 212 17.77 -1.04 3.48
CA ALA A 212 18.12 -2.41 3.81
C ALA A 212 16.95 -3.09 4.52
N SER A 213 16.69 -4.35 4.18
CA SER A 213 15.71 -5.22 4.81
C SER A 213 16.39 -6.49 5.31
N TRP A 214 16.19 -6.82 6.58
CA TRP A 214 16.73 -8.02 7.23
C TRP A 214 15.61 -9.00 7.57
N SER A 215 15.81 -10.27 7.17
CA SER A 215 14.95 -11.41 7.53
C SER A 215 15.76 -12.69 7.79
N GLY A 216 17.06 -12.58 8.00
CA GLY A 216 17.98 -13.72 8.19
C GLY A 216 17.90 -14.38 9.57
N THR A 217 17.06 -13.88 10.48
CA THR A 217 16.83 -14.49 11.80
C THR A 217 15.36 -14.89 11.90
N GLU A 218 15.11 -16.14 12.31
CA GLU A 218 13.75 -16.67 12.42
C GLU A 218 12.87 -15.77 13.30
N GLY A 219 11.70 -15.42 12.77
CA GLY A 219 10.73 -14.55 13.42
C GLY A 219 11.08 -13.06 13.46
N VAL A 220 12.27 -12.65 13.01
CA VAL A 220 12.71 -11.26 13.01
C VAL A 220 12.61 -10.66 11.61
N THR A 221 11.97 -9.48 11.50
CA THR A 221 12.10 -8.58 10.36
C THR A 221 12.53 -7.20 10.84
N ALA A 222 13.44 -6.56 10.12
CA ALA A 222 13.88 -5.21 10.41
C ALA A 222 14.22 -4.48 9.10
N ASN A 223 13.79 -3.23 8.99
CA ASN A 223 14.02 -2.43 7.81
C ASN A 223 14.58 -1.06 8.20
N VAL A 224 15.47 -0.52 7.35
CA VAL A 224 15.93 0.87 7.43
C VAL A 224 15.97 1.47 6.05
N TYR A 225 15.34 2.63 5.86
CA TYR A 225 15.26 3.31 4.57
C TYR A 225 15.48 4.81 4.72
N ALA A 226 16.00 5.41 3.66
CA ALA A 226 16.08 6.86 3.51
C ALA A 226 15.65 7.25 2.10
N ALA A 227 14.91 8.34 1.96
CA ALA A 227 14.51 8.90 0.67
C ALA A 227 14.55 10.42 0.67
N GLU A 228 14.84 10.99 -0.50
CA GLU A 228 14.70 12.40 -0.82
C GLU A 228 13.64 12.56 -1.93
N LEU A 229 12.53 13.20 -1.62
CA LEU A 229 11.65 13.78 -2.63
C LEU A 229 12.13 15.20 -2.87
N LYS A 230 12.88 15.39 -3.95
CA LYS A 230 13.63 16.60 -4.22
C LYS A 230 12.82 17.87 -4.09
N ASP A 231 13.35 18.86 -3.35
CA ASP A 231 12.75 20.16 -3.07
C ASP A 231 11.45 20.10 -2.24
N ILE A 232 11.12 18.97 -1.63
CA ILE A 232 9.95 18.79 -0.76
C ILE A 232 10.36 18.25 0.59
N TRP A 233 10.81 16.98 0.69
CA TRP A 233 11.22 16.38 1.96
C TRP A 233 12.32 15.33 1.83
N ASN A 234 13.07 15.15 2.94
CA ASN A 234 13.84 13.95 3.26
C ASN A 234 13.03 13.12 4.26
N GLN A 235 12.94 11.81 4.02
CA GLN A 235 12.23 10.88 4.89
C GLN A 235 13.12 9.70 5.24
N TYR A 236 13.19 9.38 6.53
CA TYR A 236 13.94 8.26 7.09
C TYR A 236 12.96 7.33 7.78
N TYR A 237 13.16 6.03 7.60
CA TYR A 237 12.31 4.98 8.15
C TYR A 237 13.13 3.91 8.84
N ALA A 238 12.61 3.39 9.95
CA ALA A 238 13.09 2.18 10.60
C ALA A 238 11.91 1.41 11.20
N ASP A 239 11.96 0.09 11.09
CA ASP A 239 11.03 -0.81 11.78
C ASP A 239 11.75 -2.01 12.39
N PHE A 240 11.04 -2.65 13.30
CA PHE A 240 11.42 -3.94 13.87
C PHE A 240 10.16 -4.70 14.26
N ASP A 241 10.03 -5.92 13.74
CA ASP A 241 8.97 -6.86 14.09
C ASP A 241 9.57 -8.18 14.55
N TYR A 242 8.95 -8.76 15.57
CA TYR A 242 9.37 -10.04 16.10
C TYR A 242 8.19 -10.98 16.31
N THR A 243 8.20 -12.12 15.64
CA THR A 243 7.22 -13.17 15.87
C THR A 243 7.79 -14.22 16.81
N TYR A 244 7.28 -14.25 18.04
CA TYR A 244 7.68 -15.18 19.09
C TYR A 244 6.66 -16.32 19.22
N PRO A 245 6.99 -17.55 18.82
CA PRO A 245 6.13 -18.72 19.05
C PRO A 245 6.19 -19.12 20.54
N ILE A 246 5.05 -19.06 21.24
CA ILE A 246 4.93 -19.59 22.61
C ILE A 246 4.82 -21.10 22.58
N ASN A 247 4.01 -21.60 21.63
CA ASN A 247 3.81 -23.01 21.33
C ASN A 247 3.21 -23.15 19.90
N ASP A 248 2.87 -24.38 19.49
CA ASP A 248 2.34 -24.67 18.14
C ASP A 248 1.01 -23.95 17.82
N LEU A 249 0.30 -23.41 18.81
CA LEU A 249 -1.00 -22.76 18.63
C LEU A 249 -0.97 -21.27 18.91
N VAL A 250 0.00 -20.77 19.68
CA VAL A 250 0.02 -19.39 20.15
C VAL A 250 1.34 -18.72 19.81
N SER A 251 1.25 -17.57 19.18
CA SER A 251 2.39 -16.67 18.93
C SER A 251 2.07 -15.23 19.33
N LEU A 252 3.13 -14.50 19.63
CA LEU A 252 3.10 -13.06 19.89
C LEU A 252 3.87 -12.35 18.78
N ASN A 253 3.38 -11.22 18.35
CA ASN A 253 4.09 -10.37 17.39
C ASN A 253 4.05 -8.91 17.86
N PRO A 254 5.04 -8.46 18.65
CA PRO A 254 5.31 -7.04 18.87
C PRO A 254 6.02 -6.44 17.66
N GLY A 255 5.67 -5.19 17.33
CA GLY A 255 6.33 -4.43 16.28
C GLY A 255 6.37 -2.94 16.56
N VAL A 256 7.32 -2.25 15.93
CA VAL A 256 7.49 -0.80 15.98
C VAL A 256 7.88 -0.27 14.61
N HIS A 257 7.26 0.84 14.20
CA HIS A 257 7.56 1.58 12.98
C HIS A 257 7.85 3.03 13.33
N PHE A 258 8.85 3.62 12.69
CA PHE A 258 9.25 5.00 12.92
C PHE A 258 9.61 5.70 11.62
N TYR A 259 9.07 6.89 11.44
CA TYR A 259 9.44 7.83 10.38
C TYR A 259 9.93 9.14 10.98
N HIS A 260 10.99 9.69 10.40
CA HIS A 260 11.38 11.09 10.56
C HIS A 260 11.36 11.76 9.19
N THR A 261 10.62 12.85 9.07
CA THR A 261 10.47 13.61 7.81
C THR A 261 10.79 15.07 8.06
N GLN A 262 11.68 15.63 7.24
CA GLN A 262 12.04 17.05 7.27
C GLN A 262 12.05 17.61 5.85
N ASP A 263 11.76 18.90 5.70
CA ASP A 263 11.83 19.54 4.40
C ASP A 263 13.23 19.58 3.81
N THR A 264 13.32 19.79 2.50
CA THR A 264 14.60 19.87 1.78
C THR A 264 14.53 20.79 0.58
N GLY A 265 15.67 21.34 0.21
CA GLY A 265 15.85 22.15 -0.99
C GLY A 265 15.02 23.43 -0.98
N GLN A 266 14.05 23.54 -1.87
CA GLN A 266 13.17 24.71 -1.99
C GLN A 266 11.99 24.69 -1.02
N SER A 267 11.80 23.64 -0.22
CA SER A 267 10.70 23.47 0.74
C SER A 267 9.34 23.82 0.12
N LYS A 268 9.05 23.24 -1.06
CA LYS A 268 7.88 23.61 -1.88
C LYS A 268 6.53 23.46 -1.20
N LEU A 269 6.45 22.70 -0.13
CA LEU A 269 5.25 22.52 0.69
C LEU A 269 5.35 23.26 2.05
N GLY A 270 6.42 24.06 2.25
CA GLY A 270 6.73 24.76 3.50
C GLY A 270 7.63 23.93 4.41
N ASP A 271 7.87 24.43 5.61
CA ASP A 271 8.72 23.79 6.60
C ASP A 271 8.08 22.51 7.13
N ILE A 272 8.83 21.45 7.16
CA ILE A 272 8.42 20.12 7.63
C ILE A 272 9.39 19.65 8.70
N ASP A 273 8.88 19.30 9.88
CA ASP A 273 9.58 18.56 10.91
C ASP A 273 8.58 17.62 11.59
N ASN A 274 8.63 16.36 11.21
CA ASN A 274 7.62 15.39 11.61
C ASN A 274 8.27 14.09 12.07
N ASN A 275 7.92 13.63 13.27
CA ASN A 275 8.30 12.31 13.78
C ASN A 275 7.03 11.49 13.96
N THR A 276 6.79 10.54 13.08
CA THR A 276 5.63 9.67 13.14
C THR A 276 6.05 8.25 13.48
N TRP A 277 5.38 7.65 14.46
CA TRP A 277 5.67 6.29 14.86
C TRP A 277 4.41 5.53 15.25
N SER A 278 4.49 4.22 15.14
CA SER A 278 3.48 3.32 15.65
C SER A 278 4.11 2.11 16.32
N VAL A 279 3.36 1.52 17.23
CA VAL A 279 3.69 0.25 17.88
C VAL A 279 2.46 -0.63 17.84
N HIS A 280 2.67 -1.92 17.66
CA HIS A 280 1.61 -2.89 17.75
C HIS A 280 2.01 -4.10 18.60
N PHE A 281 0.99 -4.80 19.07
CA PHE A 281 1.12 -6.08 19.71
C PHE A 281 0.00 -6.99 19.24
N THR A 282 0.38 -8.08 18.57
CA THR A 282 -0.56 -9.08 18.07
C THR A 282 -0.41 -10.38 18.85
N VAL A 283 -1.53 -10.95 19.26
CA VAL A 283 -1.62 -12.30 19.80
C VAL A 283 -2.40 -13.15 18.81
N ALA A 284 -1.75 -14.16 18.25
CA ALA A 284 -2.40 -15.17 17.42
C ALA A 284 -2.58 -16.45 18.22
N ALA A 285 -3.77 -17.05 18.20
CA ALA A 285 -4.11 -18.27 18.93
C ALA A 285 -5.02 -19.16 18.07
N GLY A 286 -4.45 -20.21 17.47
CA GLY A 286 -5.14 -21.07 16.52
C GLY A 286 -5.62 -20.27 15.31
N TYR A 287 -6.94 -20.15 15.15
CA TYR A 287 -7.57 -19.41 14.04
C TYR A 287 -7.96 -17.97 14.40
N HIS A 288 -7.63 -17.50 15.57
CA HIS A 288 -7.94 -16.17 16.09
C HIS A 288 -6.69 -15.31 16.12
N SER A 289 -6.83 -14.02 15.80
CA SER A 289 -5.79 -13.02 16.02
C SER A 289 -6.39 -11.74 16.62
N VAL A 290 -5.72 -11.16 17.59
CA VAL A 290 -6.08 -9.86 18.16
C VAL A 290 -4.87 -8.95 18.09
N THR A 291 -5.03 -7.79 17.47
CA THR A 291 -3.99 -6.76 17.38
C THR A 291 -4.44 -5.50 18.10
N ALA A 292 -3.61 -5.00 19.01
CA ALA A 292 -3.72 -3.66 19.57
C ALA A 292 -2.56 -2.81 19.03
N ALA A 293 -2.85 -1.58 18.61
CA ALA A 293 -1.83 -0.67 18.10
C ALA A 293 -2.04 0.77 18.60
N TYR A 294 -0.94 1.51 18.68
CA TYR A 294 -0.93 2.92 18.99
C TYR A 294 -0.01 3.65 18.00
N GLN A 295 -0.48 4.79 17.48
CA GLN A 295 0.24 5.62 16.52
C GLN A 295 0.27 7.07 16.98
N ARG A 296 1.39 7.74 16.72
CA ARG A 296 1.59 9.13 17.05
C ARG A 296 2.26 9.88 15.92
N VAL A 297 1.69 11.03 15.55
CA VAL A 297 2.32 12.05 14.72
C VAL A 297 2.81 13.16 15.65
N ASN A 298 4.11 13.42 15.69
CA ASN A 298 4.70 14.54 16.43
C ASN A 298 5.24 15.53 15.41
N GLY A 299 4.59 16.65 15.26
CA GLY A 299 4.93 17.70 14.32
C GLY A 299 3.70 18.51 13.93
N ASP A 300 3.92 19.70 13.44
CA ASP A 300 2.89 20.65 13.03
C ASP A 300 2.40 20.39 11.59
N THR A 301 3.00 19.40 10.91
CA THR A 301 2.58 18.88 9.61
C THR A 301 2.05 17.45 9.75
N PRO A 302 1.18 16.97 8.83
CA PRO A 302 0.79 15.57 8.80
C PRO A 302 1.98 14.69 8.40
N PHE A 303 1.90 13.37 8.65
CA PHE A 303 2.78 12.44 7.98
C PHE A 303 2.41 12.40 6.49
N ASP A 304 3.37 12.69 5.63
CA ASP A 304 3.21 12.79 4.19
C ASP A 304 3.86 11.62 3.44
N TYR A 305 3.31 11.27 2.28
CA TYR A 305 3.76 10.17 1.44
C TYR A 305 3.44 10.45 -0.04
N ILE A 306 3.93 9.59 -0.92
CA ILE A 306 3.73 9.73 -2.37
C ILE A 306 2.25 9.68 -2.74
N ASN A 307 1.80 10.64 -3.54
CA ASN A 307 0.41 10.75 -3.97
C ASN A 307 -0.07 9.47 -4.68
N LEU A 308 -1.21 8.96 -4.24
CA LEU A 308 -1.83 7.71 -4.69
C LEU A 308 -0.96 6.46 -4.43
N GLY A 309 0.12 6.60 -3.65
CA GLY A 309 0.97 5.50 -3.23
C GLY A 309 0.47 4.88 -1.93
N ASP A 310 1.08 3.75 -1.57
CA ASP A 310 0.81 3.00 -0.33
C ASP A 310 2.05 3.00 0.60
N SER A 311 2.97 4.00 0.48
CA SER A 311 4.17 4.16 1.34
C SER A 311 3.82 4.77 2.71
N ILE A 312 2.87 4.14 3.38
CA ILE A 312 2.46 4.43 4.76
C ILE A 312 2.53 3.14 5.56
N PHE A 313 3.74 2.81 6.05
CA PHE A 313 4.01 1.61 6.84
C PHE A 313 3.81 1.91 8.31
N LEU A 314 2.56 2.22 8.67
CA LEU A 314 2.10 2.56 10.01
C LEU A 314 0.88 1.71 10.37
N ASP A 315 0.70 1.41 11.65
CA ASP A 315 -0.29 0.43 12.10
C ASP A 315 -1.74 0.88 11.98
N ASN A 316 -2.02 2.19 12.06
CA ASN A 316 -3.38 2.70 12.17
C ASN A 316 -3.98 3.20 10.85
N SER A 317 -3.24 3.13 9.72
CA SER A 317 -3.82 3.39 8.41
C SER A 317 -4.98 2.42 8.11
N ARG A 318 -6.14 2.94 7.69
CA ARG A 318 -7.37 2.20 7.50
C ARG A 318 -7.91 2.32 6.06
N MET A 319 -9.11 1.81 5.85
CA MET A 319 -9.73 1.82 4.53
C MET A 319 -9.97 3.25 4.00
N TYR A 320 -10.31 4.18 4.88
CA TYR A 320 -10.63 5.55 4.55
C TYR A 320 -9.63 6.57 5.11
N SER A 321 -9.23 6.46 6.38
CA SER A 321 -8.35 7.40 7.06
C SER A 321 -7.03 6.77 7.49
N ASP A 322 -5.93 7.53 7.35
CA ASP A 322 -4.59 7.09 7.72
C ASP A 322 -4.21 7.44 9.16
N PHE A 323 -5.05 8.22 9.86
CA PHE A 323 -4.75 8.70 11.23
C PHE A 323 -3.40 9.41 11.31
N ASN A 324 -3.10 10.24 10.33
CA ASN A 324 -1.81 10.86 10.11
C ASN A 324 -1.83 12.40 10.16
N ALA A 325 -2.87 12.99 10.76
CA ALA A 325 -3.00 14.44 10.90
C ALA A 325 -1.91 15.05 11.81
N PRO A 326 -1.63 16.36 11.71
CA PRO A 326 -0.68 17.04 12.59
C PRO A 326 -1.00 16.82 14.06
N ASN A 327 0.03 16.52 14.86
CA ASN A 327 -0.08 16.29 16.32
C ASN A 327 -1.08 15.18 16.73
N GLU A 328 -1.44 14.30 15.81
CA GLU A 328 -2.41 13.24 16.05
C GLU A 328 -1.83 12.11 16.90
N ARG A 329 -2.69 11.57 17.78
CA ARG A 329 -2.51 10.29 18.47
C ARG A 329 -3.73 9.43 18.26
N SER A 330 -3.49 8.20 17.86
CA SER A 330 -4.56 7.24 17.58
C SER A 330 -4.24 5.86 18.18
N TRP A 331 -5.28 5.07 18.36
CA TRP A 331 -5.17 3.68 18.74
C TRP A 331 -6.11 2.83 17.88
N LYS A 332 -5.75 1.56 17.74
CA LYS A 332 -6.51 0.55 16.99
C LYS A 332 -6.66 -0.70 17.83
N LEU A 333 -7.83 -1.33 17.71
CA LEU A 333 -8.07 -2.72 18.11
C LEU A 333 -8.64 -3.45 16.90
N GLN A 334 -8.06 -4.60 16.57
CA GLN A 334 -8.47 -5.43 15.45
C GLN A 334 -8.60 -6.88 15.91
N TYR A 335 -9.62 -7.57 15.39
CA TYR A 335 -9.83 -9.00 15.56
C TYR A 335 -9.99 -9.65 14.20
N ASP A 336 -9.22 -10.72 13.96
CA ASP A 336 -9.23 -11.50 12.75
C ASP A 336 -9.60 -12.94 13.08
N TYR A 337 -10.37 -13.57 12.19
CA TYR A 337 -10.77 -14.97 12.32
C TYR A 337 -10.66 -15.72 10.99
N ASP A 338 -9.96 -16.85 11.01
CA ASP A 338 -9.87 -17.80 9.89
C ASP A 338 -10.88 -18.93 10.09
N PHE A 339 -11.86 -19.02 9.22
CA PHE A 339 -12.94 -20.03 9.28
C PHE A 339 -12.49 -21.44 8.88
N ALA A 340 -11.24 -21.64 8.52
CA ALA A 340 -10.70 -23.00 8.33
C ALA A 340 -10.89 -23.86 9.59
N GLY A 341 -10.87 -23.25 10.79
CA GLY A 341 -11.17 -23.90 12.05
C GLY A 341 -12.62 -24.41 12.17
N LEU A 342 -13.53 -23.90 11.37
CA LEU A 342 -14.92 -24.35 11.26
C LEU A 342 -15.20 -25.16 9.97
N GLY A 343 -14.14 -25.62 9.28
CA GLY A 343 -14.23 -26.42 8.06
C GLY A 343 -14.55 -25.59 6.80
N MET A 344 -14.35 -24.27 6.82
CA MET A 344 -14.53 -23.37 5.68
C MET A 344 -13.18 -22.71 5.28
N PRO A 345 -12.21 -23.48 4.76
CA PRO A 345 -10.92 -22.94 4.37
C PRO A 345 -11.06 -21.89 3.27
N GLY A 346 -10.27 -20.83 3.39
CA GLY A 346 -10.29 -19.70 2.47
C GLY A 346 -11.29 -18.59 2.85
N LEU A 347 -12.20 -18.82 3.81
CA LEU A 347 -13.03 -17.78 4.37
C LEU A 347 -12.33 -17.14 5.57
N SER A 348 -12.23 -15.81 5.58
CA SER A 348 -11.69 -15.03 6.70
C SER A 348 -12.50 -13.76 6.92
N THR A 349 -12.47 -13.25 8.15
CA THR A 349 -13.06 -11.96 8.51
C THR A 349 -12.10 -11.13 9.33
N SER A 350 -12.20 -9.80 9.20
CA SER A 350 -11.53 -8.83 10.04
C SER A 350 -12.52 -7.78 10.53
N LEU A 351 -12.44 -7.45 11.80
CA LEU A 351 -13.18 -6.36 12.41
C LEU A 351 -12.19 -5.45 13.12
N SER A 352 -12.19 -4.16 12.78
CA SER A 352 -11.31 -3.20 13.43
C SER A 352 -12.04 -1.94 13.84
N TYR A 353 -11.50 -1.30 14.88
CA TYR A 353 -11.90 0.02 15.33
C TYR A 353 -10.65 0.84 15.61
N SER A 354 -10.55 2.01 14.99
CA SER A 354 -9.49 2.99 15.19
C SER A 354 -10.08 4.32 15.63
N ARG A 355 -9.37 5.03 16.51
CA ARG A 355 -9.79 6.35 16.98
C ARG A 355 -8.60 7.26 17.13
N GLY A 356 -8.72 8.48 16.55
CA GLY A 356 -7.73 9.53 16.58
C GLY A 356 -8.19 10.77 17.35
N LYS A 357 -7.22 11.47 17.91
CA LYS A 357 -7.36 12.80 18.49
C LYS A 357 -6.15 13.65 18.12
N ALA A 358 -6.40 14.83 17.57
CA ALA A 358 -5.39 15.81 17.19
C ALA A 358 -5.66 17.18 17.82
N ASP A 359 -4.62 18.00 17.94
CA ASP A 359 -4.71 19.43 18.20
C ASP A 359 -4.26 20.16 16.93
N LEU A 360 -5.22 20.46 16.05
CA LEU A 360 -4.96 21.05 14.74
C LEU A 360 -4.69 22.55 14.81
N THR A 361 -4.90 23.21 15.96
CA THR A 361 -4.52 24.61 16.17
C THR A 361 -3.02 24.84 16.09
N LYS A 362 -2.25 23.75 16.26
CA LYS A 362 -0.78 23.74 16.13
C LYS A 362 -0.30 23.39 14.73
N ALA A 363 -1.22 23.13 13.77
CA ALA A 363 -0.83 22.90 12.40
C ALA A 363 -0.12 24.13 11.84
N SER A 364 0.99 23.90 11.13
CA SER A 364 1.77 24.98 10.54
C SER A 364 0.95 25.75 9.51
N GLN A 365 0.70 27.04 9.77
CA GLN A 365 -0.06 27.92 8.87
C GLN A 365 0.74 28.30 7.62
N ASP A 366 2.06 28.16 7.69
CA ASP A 366 2.99 28.51 6.61
C ASP A 366 3.20 27.36 5.60
N THR A 367 2.46 26.26 5.76
CA THR A 367 2.57 25.10 4.88
C THR A 367 1.32 24.88 4.05
N GLN A 368 1.47 24.16 2.94
CA GLN A 368 0.34 23.71 2.10
C GLN A 368 -0.58 22.74 2.84
N TYR A 369 -0.06 22.04 3.86
CA TYR A 369 -0.80 21.08 4.66
C TYR A 369 -1.95 21.70 5.45
N TYR A 370 -1.84 22.97 5.82
CA TYR A 370 -2.86 23.68 6.59
C TYR A 370 -4.24 23.69 5.90
N ALA A 371 -4.27 23.76 4.57
CA ALA A 371 -5.51 23.79 3.80
C ALA A 371 -6.35 22.50 3.89
N PHE A 372 -5.78 21.40 4.39
CA PHE A 372 -6.47 20.12 4.53
C PHE A 372 -7.21 19.94 5.86
N TYR A 373 -7.00 20.82 6.82
CA TYR A 373 -7.53 20.70 8.18
C TYR A 373 -8.23 22.00 8.64
N ASN A 374 -9.16 21.86 9.58
CA ASN A 374 -9.82 23.05 10.16
C ASN A 374 -8.87 23.79 11.10
N ALA A 375 -8.67 25.09 10.88
CA ALA A 375 -7.79 25.95 11.65
C ALA A 375 -8.16 26.07 13.14
N ASP A 376 -9.45 25.95 13.47
CA ASP A 376 -9.97 26.06 14.84
C ASP A 376 -10.09 24.69 15.52
N GLY A 377 -9.32 23.73 15.05
CA GLY A 377 -9.40 22.32 15.40
C GLY A 377 -8.86 21.93 16.77
N GLU A 378 -9.12 22.72 17.83
CA GLU A 378 -8.91 22.30 19.21
C GLU A 378 -9.78 21.06 19.51
N ASN A 379 -9.18 19.97 20.04
CA ASN A 379 -9.88 18.71 20.27
C ASN A 379 -10.49 18.04 19.03
N ALA A 380 -9.83 18.14 17.90
CA ALA A 380 -10.17 17.38 16.71
C ALA A 380 -10.19 15.87 17.00
N ARG A 381 -11.23 15.19 16.56
CA ARG A 381 -11.43 13.76 16.81
C ARG A 381 -12.08 13.11 15.62
N HIS A 382 -11.62 11.89 15.32
CA HIS A 382 -12.30 11.02 14.35
C HIS A 382 -12.15 9.55 14.75
N TRP A 383 -12.93 8.70 14.12
CA TRP A 383 -12.83 7.26 14.29
C TRP A 383 -13.28 6.55 13.01
N GLU A 384 -12.76 5.36 12.84
CA GLU A 384 -13.13 4.47 11.74
C GLU A 384 -13.37 3.05 12.29
N ARG A 385 -14.38 2.40 11.74
CA ARG A 385 -14.70 1.00 11.98
C ARG A 385 -14.80 0.30 10.65
N ASP A 386 -14.00 -0.75 10.46
CA ASP A 386 -14.01 -1.57 9.27
C ASP A 386 -14.47 -2.99 9.59
N PHE A 387 -15.19 -3.56 8.65
CA PHE A 387 -15.57 -4.95 8.64
C PHE A 387 -15.28 -5.54 7.26
N ASP A 388 -14.40 -6.53 7.21
CA ASP A 388 -13.96 -7.21 6.00
C ASP A 388 -14.38 -8.69 6.05
N VAL A 389 -14.86 -9.20 4.92
CA VAL A 389 -15.09 -10.63 4.68
C VAL A 389 -14.41 -11.00 3.39
N LYS A 390 -13.47 -11.95 3.43
CA LYS A 390 -12.75 -12.44 2.27
C LYS A 390 -12.94 -13.93 2.10
N TYR A 391 -13.21 -14.34 0.88
CA TYR A 391 -13.19 -15.75 0.49
C TYR A 391 -12.23 -15.96 -0.67
N VAL A 392 -11.33 -16.94 -0.55
CA VAL A 392 -10.42 -17.39 -1.60
C VAL A 392 -10.78 -18.80 -2.00
N PHE A 393 -11.08 -19.02 -3.27
CA PHE A 393 -11.40 -20.34 -3.80
C PHE A 393 -10.16 -21.24 -3.75
N GLN A 394 -10.28 -22.38 -3.05
CA GLN A 394 -9.14 -23.23 -2.73
C GLN A 394 -8.80 -24.25 -3.83
N GLN A 395 -9.74 -24.53 -4.75
CA GLN A 395 -9.59 -25.58 -5.76
C GLN A 395 -10.50 -25.37 -6.98
N GLY A 396 -10.35 -26.20 -8.00
CA GLY A 396 -11.12 -26.16 -9.23
C GLY A 396 -10.66 -25.04 -10.18
N GLN A 397 -11.50 -24.72 -11.16
CA GLN A 397 -11.15 -23.73 -12.20
C GLN A 397 -11.06 -22.28 -11.65
N LEU A 398 -11.63 -22.04 -10.48
CA LEU A 398 -11.60 -20.74 -9.82
C LEU A 398 -10.55 -20.68 -8.68
N LYS A 399 -9.65 -21.68 -8.61
CA LYS A 399 -8.59 -21.65 -7.60
C LYS A 399 -7.88 -20.28 -7.62
N ASP A 400 -7.60 -19.74 -6.42
CA ASP A 400 -6.97 -18.43 -6.18
C ASP A 400 -7.83 -17.20 -6.56
N LEU A 401 -9.03 -17.37 -7.16
CA LEU A 401 -9.99 -16.28 -7.25
C LEU A 401 -10.41 -15.88 -5.83
N SER A 402 -10.40 -14.59 -5.53
CA SER A 402 -10.87 -14.09 -4.24
C SER A 402 -12.00 -13.09 -4.40
N VAL A 403 -12.90 -13.08 -3.41
CA VAL A 403 -13.97 -12.09 -3.26
C VAL A 403 -13.78 -11.44 -1.90
N LEU A 404 -13.61 -10.12 -1.88
CA LEU A 404 -13.49 -9.31 -0.69
C LEU A 404 -14.65 -8.32 -0.61
N LEU A 405 -15.43 -8.42 0.47
CA LEU A 405 -16.44 -7.45 0.87
C LEU A 405 -15.86 -6.61 1.99
N ARG A 406 -15.91 -5.28 1.85
CA ARG A 406 -15.44 -4.34 2.86
C ARG A 406 -16.51 -3.32 3.18
N TYR A 407 -16.65 -3.00 4.45
CA TYR A 407 -17.54 -1.93 4.91
C TYR A 407 -16.82 -1.09 5.95
N ALA A 408 -16.64 0.20 5.65
CA ALA A 408 -16.09 1.17 6.58
C ALA A 408 -17.13 2.20 7.00
N THR A 409 -17.05 2.62 8.24
CA THR A 409 -17.77 3.78 8.78
C THR A 409 -16.75 4.75 9.35
N HIS A 410 -16.63 5.94 8.78
CA HIS A 410 -15.78 6.99 9.31
C HIS A 410 -16.63 8.17 9.82
N ARG A 411 -16.28 8.70 11.00
CA ARG A 411 -16.91 9.88 11.59
C ARG A 411 -15.86 10.79 12.21
N ALA A 412 -16.03 12.08 12.00
CA ALA A 412 -15.18 13.14 12.53
C ALA A 412 -16.05 14.23 13.20
N ASN A 413 -15.49 14.93 14.18
CA ASN A 413 -16.15 16.14 14.66
C ASN A 413 -15.74 17.36 13.80
N ALA A 414 -16.50 18.44 13.87
CA ALA A 414 -16.26 19.64 13.09
C ALA A 414 -14.87 20.26 13.31
N ALA A 415 -14.24 20.03 14.47
CA ALA A 415 -12.88 20.46 14.73
C ALA A 415 -11.82 19.70 13.90
N TYR A 416 -12.10 18.47 13.44
CA TYR A 416 -11.22 17.73 12.53
C TYR A 416 -11.53 18.10 11.08
N SER A 417 -12.77 17.86 10.66
CA SER A 417 -13.28 18.17 9.34
C SER A 417 -14.79 17.95 9.32
N ASP A 418 -15.54 18.87 8.71
CA ASP A 418 -17.00 18.77 8.55
C ASP A 418 -17.44 17.98 7.31
N ILE A 419 -16.48 17.51 6.50
CA ILE A 419 -16.76 16.85 5.22
C ILE A 419 -16.33 15.38 5.15
N GLN A 420 -15.81 14.80 6.23
CA GLN A 420 -15.23 13.43 6.19
C GLN A 420 -16.14 12.34 6.74
N ASP A 421 -17.36 12.66 7.16
CA ASP A 421 -18.32 11.65 7.63
C ASP A 421 -18.89 10.85 6.46
N ASN A 422 -18.60 9.55 6.42
CA ASN A 422 -19.09 8.67 5.36
C ASN A 422 -19.27 7.23 5.82
N ASP A 423 -20.02 6.47 5.01
CA ASP A 423 -20.05 5.02 5.03
C ASP A 423 -19.64 4.52 3.65
N GLU A 424 -18.65 3.65 3.57
CA GLU A 424 -18.15 3.12 2.31
C GLU A 424 -18.26 1.61 2.23
N PHE A 425 -18.89 1.10 1.16
CA PHE A 425 -18.98 -0.30 0.84
C PHE A 425 -18.16 -0.61 -0.41
N ARG A 426 -17.33 -1.66 -0.34
CA ARG A 426 -16.53 -2.15 -1.48
C ARG A 426 -16.80 -3.62 -1.73
N VAL A 427 -16.88 -3.99 -3.00
CA VAL A 427 -16.79 -5.37 -3.49
C VAL A 427 -15.58 -5.43 -4.41
N ILE A 428 -14.64 -6.30 -4.09
CA ILE A 428 -13.42 -6.50 -4.89
C ILE A 428 -13.34 -7.98 -5.22
N VAL A 429 -13.26 -8.29 -6.52
CA VAL A 429 -13.02 -9.65 -7.00
C VAL A 429 -11.69 -9.66 -7.72
N ASP A 430 -10.75 -10.42 -7.21
CA ASP A 430 -9.40 -10.58 -7.77
C ASP A 430 -9.20 -11.99 -8.31
N TYR A 431 -8.63 -12.09 -9.50
CA TYR A 431 -8.27 -13.35 -10.10
C TYR A 431 -6.86 -13.31 -10.71
N PRO A 432 -5.83 -13.76 -9.97
CA PRO A 432 -4.49 -13.93 -10.50
C PRO A 432 -4.40 -15.22 -11.31
N LEU A 433 -3.73 -15.20 -12.45
CA LEU A 433 -3.49 -16.33 -13.31
C LEU A 433 -2.02 -16.36 -13.72
N ASN A 434 -1.32 -17.45 -13.41
CA ASN A 434 -0.01 -17.74 -13.97
C ASN A 434 -0.23 -18.50 -15.27
N VAL A 435 0.24 -17.94 -16.38
CA VAL A 435 0.08 -18.56 -17.71
C VAL A 435 1.21 -19.53 -17.97
N PHE A 436 2.45 -19.15 -17.62
CA PHE A 436 3.65 -19.99 -17.65
C PHE A 436 4.73 -19.37 -16.76
#